data_02413afe6e883dd2df99dace6ec4650d
#
_entry.id   02413afe6e883dd2df99dace6ec4650d
#
_cell.length_a   1.000
_cell.length_b   1.000
_cell.length_c   1.000
_cell.angle_alpha   90.00
_cell.angle_beta   90.00
_cell.angle_gamma   90.00
#
_symmetry.space_group_name_H-M   'P 1'
#
loop_
_entity.id
_entity.type
_entity.pdbx_description
1 polymer ?
#
loop_
_entity_poly.entity_id
_entity_poly.type
_entity_poly.pdbx_seq_one_letter_code
_entity_poly.pdbx_strand_id
1 'polypeptide(L)'
;MDQPVMIKDGVYWIGALDPGLVVFDIVIPTKHGTTYNSYLVKGEKIAVIETVKSYCVDGFISKIRSLVRPEDIDYIIINHTEPDHSGGLIRLMELAPNAIPVFSRGARTFVKNILHKEFD
;
A
#
# COMPACT_ATOMS: atom_id res chain seq x y z
N MET A 1 9.47 -11.91 4.01
CA MET A 1 8.32 -12.30 4.84
C MET A 1 7.08 -12.34 3.98
N ASP A 2 6.47 -13.52 3.89
CA ASP A 2 5.33 -13.74 3.01
C ASP A 2 4.00 -13.62 3.74
N GLN A 3 4.04 -13.39 5.04
CA GLN A 3 2.85 -13.32 5.90
C GLN A 3 2.72 -11.93 6.52
N PRO A 4 1.50 -11.50 6.82
CA PRO A 4 1.32 -10.28 7.60
C PRO A 4 1.88 -10.45 9.00
N VAL A 5 2.33 -9.36 9.60
CA VAL A 5 2.87 -9.36 10.96
C VAL A 5 1.95 -8.53 11.83
N MET A 6 1.35 -9.15 12.83
CA MET A 6 0.51 -8.43 13.79
C MET A 6 1.38 -7.57 14.70
N ILE A 7 1.17 -6.27 14.67
CA ILE A 7 1.90 -5.31 15.50
C ILE A 7 1.17 -5.09 16.81
N LYS A 8 -0.14 -5.02 16.73
CA LYS A 8 -1.04 -4.80 17.84
C LYS A 8 -2.39 -5.40 17.44
N ASP A 9 -3.27 -5.62 18.41
CA ASP A 9 -4.61 -6.13 18.11
C ASP A 9 -5.29 -5.24 17.05
N GLY A 10 -5.64 -5.84 15.95
CA GLY A 10 -6.27 -5.13 14.84
C GLY A 10 -5.34 -4.35 13.93
N VAL A 11 -4.03 -4.36 14.17
CA VAL A 11 -3.05 -3.63 13.34
C VAL A 11 -2.01 -4.61 12.80
N TYR A 12 -1.90 -4.69 11.49
CA TYR A 12 -1.00 -5.65 10.81
C TYR A 12 -0.09 -4.94 9.83
N TRP A 13 1.19 -5.32 9.83
CA TRP A 13 2.12 -4.95 8.77
C TRP A 13 1.86 -5.88 7.58
N ILE A 14 1.62 -5.28 6.41
CA ILE A 14 1.34 -6.02 5.19
C ILE A 14 2.25 -5.57 4.03
N GLY A 15 3.33 -4.90 4.36
CA GLY A 15 4.26 -4.37 3.38
C GLY A 15 5.13 -5.42 2.71
N ALA A 16 6.27 -5.01 2.21
CA ALA A 16 7.20 -5.87 1.52
C ALA A 16 8.63 -5.55 1.89
N LEU A 17 9.47 -6.57 1.85
CA LEU A 17 10.92 -6.41 1.97
C LEU A 17 11.51 -6.36 0.56
N ASP A 18 12.52 -5.53 0.38
CA ASP A 18 13.25 -5.45 -0.87
C ASP A 18 14.75 -5.54 -0.59
N PRO A 19 15.25 -6.74 -0.26
CA PRO A 19 16.65 -6.92 0.09
C PRO A 19 17.60 -6.71 -1.09
N GLY A 20 17.08 -6.75 -2.32
CA GLY A 20 17.88 -6.56 -3.51
C GLY A 20 18.06 -5.11 -3.92
N LEU A 21 17.39 -4.17 -3.24
CA LEU A 21 17.50 -2.75 -3.59
C LEU A 21 18.88 -2.22 -3.17
N VAL A 22 19.67 -1.77 -4.14
CA VAL A 22 21.02 -1.27 -3.91
C VAL A 22 21.04 0.23 -3.70
N VAL A 23 20.15 0.96 -4.38
CA VAL A 23 20.04 2.42 -4.29
C VAL A 23 18.58 2.80 -4.07
N PHE A 24 18.34 3.62 -3.03
CA PHE A 24 17.02 4.15 -2.74
C PHE A 24 16.91 5.56 -3.34
N ASP A 25 15.88 5.79 -4.15
CA ASP A 25 15.63 7.06 -4.85
C ASP A 25 16.84 7.53 -5.68
N ILE A 26 17.64 6.57 -6.19
CA ILE A 26 18.79 6.81 -7.05
C ILE A 26 19.97 7.48 -6.32
N VAL A 27 19.72 8.19 -5.22
CA VAL A 27 20.75 8.99 -4.53
C VAL A 27 21.22 8.38 -3.21
N ILE A 28 20.48 7.44 -2.62
CA ILE A 28 20.80 6.85 -1.33
C ILE A 28 21.14 5.37 -1.51
N PRO A 29 22.45 4.99 -1.36
CA PRO A 29 22.81 3.58 -1.44
C PRO A 29 22.31 2.81 -0.21
N THR A 30 21.94 1.53 -0.42
CA THR A 30 21.52 0.66 0.66
C THR A 30 22.44 -0.54 0.76
N LYS A 31 22.67 -1.04 1.99
CA LYS A 31 23.49 -2.22 2.23
C LYS A 31 22.67 -3.50 2.24
N HIS A 32 21.46 -3.44 2.77
CA HIS A 32 20.62 -4.60 3.02
C HIS A 32 19.24 -4.49 2.37
N GLY A 33 19.10 -3.61 1.35
CA GLY A 33 17.82 -3.35 0.73
C GLY A 33 16.97 -2.40 1.55
N THR A 34 15.67 -2.45 1.37
CA THR A 34 14.72 -1.59 2.07
C THR A 34 13.41 -2.33 2.33
N THR A 35 12.49 -1.65 3.00
CA THR A 35 11.12 -2.14 3.20
C THR A 35 10.15 -1.13 2.63
N TYR A 36 9.01 -1.63 2.16
CA TYR A 36 7.87 -0.80 1.79
C TYR A 36 6.81 -1.07 2.82
N ASN A 37 6.58 -0.09 3.69
CA ASN A 37 5.71 -0.29 4.85
C ASN A 37 4.28 0.07 4.52
N SER A 38 3.42 -0.90 4.66
CA SER A 38 1.99 -0.74 4.52
C SER A 38 1.33 -1.45 5.70
N TYR A 39 0.19 -0.94 6.12
CA TYR A 39 -0.51 -1.46 7.30
C TYR A 39 -1.98 -1.67 7.00
N LEU A 40 -2.54 -2.71 7.61
CA LEU A 40 -3.98 -2.94 7.59
C LEU A 40 -4.50 -2.76 9.02
N VAL A 41 -5.50 -1.90 9.17
CA VAL A 41 -6.15 -1.64 10.45
C VAL A 41 -7.56 -2.20 10.38
N LYS A 42 -7.85 -3.16 11.24
CA LYS A 42 -9.13 -3.87 11.27
C LYS A 42 -9.86 -3.55 12.57
N GLY A 43 -10.86 -2.70 12.49
CA GLY A 43 -11.77 -2.36 13.56
C GLY A 43 -13.20 -2.45 13.07
N GLU A 44 -14.06 -1.51 13.46
CA GLU A 44 -15.41 -1.41 12.88
C GLU A 44 -15.33 -1.16 11.38
N LYS A 45 -14.33 -0.40 10.96
CA LYS A 45 -13.99 -0.17 9.57
C LYS A 45 -12.64 -0.81 9.29
N ILE A 46 -12.37 -1.10 8.02
CA ILE A 46 -11.10 -1.67 7.60
C ILE A 46 -10.39 -0.64 6.73
N ALA A 47 -9.15 -0.30 7.09
CA ALA A 47 -8.34 0.64 6.34
C ALA A 47 -7.01 0.01 5.95
N VAL A 48 -6.55 0.29 4.74
CA VAL A 48 -5.19 -0.03 4.29
C VAL A 48 -4.45 1.29 4.17
N ILE A 49 -3.30 1.39 4.84
CA ILE A 49 -2.46 2.59 4.86
C ILE A 49 -1.24 2.33 4.01
N GLU A 50 -1.06 3.09 2.95
CA GLU A 50 -0.01 2.97 1.96
C GLU A 50 -0.11 1.68 1.15
N THR A 51 0.65 1.59 0.07
CA THR A 51 0.83 0.37 -0.69
C THR A 51 2.33 0.11 -0.86
N VAL A 52 2.70 -0.68 -1.84
CA VAL A 52 4.09 -1.07 -2.06
C VAL A 52 4.48 -0.78 -3.50
N LYS A 53 5.75 -0.94 -3.81
CA LYS A 53 6.24 -0.81 -5.17
C LYS A 53 5.56 -1.85 -6.09
N SER A 54 5.43 -1.52 -7.37
CA SER A 54 4.63 -2.30 -8.31
C SER A 54 5.06 -3.77 -8.40
N TYR A 55 6.35 -4.06 -8.32
CA TYR A 55 6.81 -5.44 -8.42
C TYR A 55 6.62 -6.26 -7.12
N CYS A 56 6.17 -5.60 -6.05
CA CYS A 56 5.84 -6.27 -4.77
C CYS A 56 4.34 -6.49 -4.58
N VAL A 57 3.52 -6.15 -5.56
CA VAL A 57 2.06 -6.08 -5.42
C VAL A 57 1.45 -7.46 -5.14
N ASP A 58 1.93 -8.51 -5.80
CA ASP A 58 1.32 -9.83 -5.62
C ASP A 58 1.44 -10.32 -4.17
N GLY A 59 2.60 -10.16 -3.55
CA GLY A 59 2.79 -10.50 -2.15
C GLY A 59 1.96 -9.64 -1.21
N PHE A 60 1.86 -8.35 -1.52
CA PHE A 60 1.05 -7.39 -0.78
C PHE A 60 -0.44 -7.81 -0.78
N ILE A 61 -0.98 -8.12 -1.95
CA ILE A 61 -2.38 -8.54 -2.08
C ILE A 61 -2.61 -9.88 -1.37
N SER A 62 -1.65 -10.80 -1.45
CA SER A 62 -1.74 -12.08 -0.75
C SER A 62 -1.85 -11.87 0.76
N LYS A 63 -1.05 -10.95 1.33
CA LYS A 63 -1.12 -10.64 2.76
C LYS A 63 -2.49 -10.07 3.14
N ILE A 64 -3.03 -9.18 2.32
CA ILE A 64 -4.37 -8.62 2.57
C ILE A 64 -5.42 -9.73 2.58
N ARG A 65 -5.39 -10.60 1.58
CA ARG A 65 -6.39 -11.68 1.46
C ARG A 65 -6.32 -12.68 2.60
N SER A 66 -5.18 -12.82 3.25
CA SER A 66 -5.07 -13.71 4.41
C SER A 66 -5.74 -13.13 5.66
N LEU A 67 -6.03 -11.83 5.67
CA LEU A 67 -6.61 -11.13 6.81
C LEU A 67 -8.08 -10.75 6.58
N VAL A 68 -8.41 -10.26 5.40
CA VAL A 68 -9.74 -9.76 5.06
C VAL A 68 -10.05 -10.03 3.60
N ARG A 69 -11.32 -9.95 3.24
CA ARG A 69 -11.71 -9.91 1.84
C ARG A 69 -11.49 -8.49 1.33
N PRO A 70 -10.84 -8.29 0.17
CA PRO A 70 -10.61 -6.94 -0.35
C PRO A 70 -11.91 -6.12 -0.50
N GLU A 71 -13.03 -6.76 -0.79
CA GLU A 71 -14.32 -6.10 -0.92
C GLU A 71 -14.79 -5.48 0.38
N ASP A 72 -14.25 -5.91 1.52
CA ASP A 72 -14.63 -5.39 2.84
C ASP A 72 -13.77 -4.19 3.27
N ILE A 73 -12.79 -3.80 2.48
CA ILE A 73 -11.95 -2.65 2.79
C ILE A 73 -12.77 -1.37 2.60
N ASP A 74 -12.77 -0.51 3.61
CA ASP A 74 -13.53 0.74 3.61
C ASP A 74 -12.71 1.94 3.13
N TYR A 75 -11.41 1.96 3.45
CA TYR A 75 -10.55 3.10 3.14
C TYR A 75 -9.17 2.63 2.67
N ILE A 76 -8.62 3.34 1.70
CA ILE A 76 -7.22 3.22 1.29
C ILE A 76 -6.58 4.58 1.48
N ILE A 77 -5.66 4.69 2.44
CA ILE A 77 -5.06 5.96 2.83
C ILE A 77 -3.66 6.04 2.23
N ILE A 78 -3.42 7.06 1.43
CA ILE A 78 -2.14 7.31 0.78
C ILE A 78 -1.51 8.57 1.35
N ASN A 79 -0.43 8.41 2.09
CA ASN A 79 0.33 9.54 2.65
C ASN A 79 1.40 10.02 1.69
N HIS A 80 1.94 9.11 0.88
CA HIS A 80 3.00 9.42 -0.08
C HIS A 80 2.58 8.96 -1.47
N THR A 81 2.97 9.73 -2.48
CA THR A 81 2.64 9.41 -3.87
C THR A 81 3.82 8.82 -4.64
N GLU A 82 4.96 8.64 -3.98
CA GLU A 82 6.10 7.98 -4.60
C GLU A 82 5.78 6.51 -4.94
N PRO A 83 6.37 5.97 -6.01
CA PRO A 83 6.05 4.61 -6.46
C PRO A 83 6.26 3.52 -5.42
N ASP A 84 7.17 3.71 -4.46
CA ASP A 84 7.44 2.73 -3.42
C ASP A 84 6.32 2.64 -2.37
N HIS A 85 5.40 3.61 -2.38
CA HIS A 85 4.26 3.66 -1.47
C HIS A 85 2.91 3.64 -2.18
N SER A 86 2.89 3.84 -3.49
CA SER A 86 1.64 3.93 -4.25
C SER A 86 1.59 2.97 -5.45
N GLY A 87 2.65 2.17 -5.66
CA GLY A 87 2.72 1.31 -6.84
C GLY A 87 1.62 0.27 -6.93
N GLY A 88 1.08 -0.17 -5.79
CA GLY A 88 0.00 -1.15 -5.75
C GLY A 88 -1.41 -0.57 -5.75
N LEU A 89 -1.53 0.76 -5.82
CA LEU A 89 -2.82 1.42 -5.62
C LEU A 89 -3.86 1.02 -6.68
N ILE A 90 -3.47 0.99 -7.96
CA ILE A 90 -4.39 0.63 -9.04
C ILE A 90 -4.95 -0.78 -8.82
N ARG A 91 -4.06 -1.74 -8.55
CA ARG A 91 -4.46 -3.13 -8.35
C ARG A 91 -5.36 -3.27 -7.12
N LEU A 92 -4.99 -2.60 -6.04
CA LEU A 92 -5.80 -2.66 -4.82
C LEU A 92 -7.18 -2.04 -5.04
N MET A 93 -7.28 -0.93 -5.75
CA MET A 93 -8.57 -0.31 -6.04
C MET A 93 -9.46 -1.19 -6.92
N GLU A 94 -8.87 -1.94 -7.85
CA GLU A 94 -9.62 -2.90 -8.66
C GLU A 94 -10.21 -4.01 -7.80
N LEU A 95 -9.48 -4.48 -6.80
CA LEU A 95 -9.91 -5.57 -5.93
C LEU A 95 -10.80 -5.10 -4.78
N ALA A 96 -10.75 -3.82 -4.43
CA ALA A 96 -11.50 -3.23 -3.33
C ALA A 96 -12.45 -2.15 -3.86
N PRO A 97 -13.49 -2.53 -4.58
CA PRO A 97 -14.36 -1.55 -5.27
C PRO A 97 -15.16 -0.65 -4.33
N ASN A 98 -15.30 -1.07 -3.06
CA ASN A 98 -16.04 -0.29 -2.07
C ASN A 98 -15.15 0.65 -1.25
N ALA A 99 -13.84 0.58 -1.44
CA ALA A 99 -12.91 1.39 -0.66
C ALA A 99 -12.87 2.83 -1.17
N ILE A 100 -12.78 3.75 -0.22
CA ILE A 100 -12.67 5.18 -0.52
C ILE A 100 -11.20 5.57 -0.41
N PRO A 101 -10.57 6.05 -1.50
CA PRO A 101 -9.18 6.52 -1.41
C PRO A 101 -9.13 7.84 -0.66
N VAL A 102 -8.15 7.96 0.25
CA VAL A 102 -7.96 9.15 1.08
C VAL A 102 -6.53 9.64 0.90
N PHE A 103 -6.37 10.87 0.47
CA PHE A 103 -5.06 11.49 0.27
C PHE A 103 -5.18 13.01 0.38
N SER A 104 -4.03 13.70 0.53
CA SER A 104 -4.03 15.15 0.65
C SER A 104 -4.51 15.80 -0.65
N ARG A 105 -4.96 17.05 -0.54
CA ARG A 105 -5.42 17.81 -1.71
C ARG A 105 -4.29 17.98 -2.74
N GLY A 106 -3.06 18.20 -2.30
CA GLY A 106 -1.92 18.29 -3.21
C GLY A 106 -1.60 16.96 -3.89
N ALA A 107 -1.71 15.86 -3.15
CA ALA A 107 -1.48 14.54 -3.70
C ALA A 107 -2.57 14.13 -4.69
N ARG A 108 -3.78 14.67 -4.56
CA ARG A 108 -4.91 14.31 -5.42
C ARG A 108 -4.60 14.51 -6.90
N THR A 109 -4.05 15.66 -7.28
CA THR A 109 -3.71 15.93 -8.67
C THR A 109 -2.65 14.96 -9.19
N PHE A 110 -1.65 14.70 -8.37
CA PHE A 110 -0.57 13.79 -8.72
C PHE A 110 -1.08 12.35 -8.92
N VAL A 111 -1.88 11.86 -7.98
CA VAL A 111 -2.47 10.52 -8.05
C VAL A 111 -3.41 10.41 -9.25
N LYS A 112 -4.23 11.42 -9.51
CA LYS A 112 -5.12 11.46 -10.65
C LYS A 112 -4.34 11.32 -11.96
N ASN A 113 -3.22 12.00 -12.09
CA ASN A 113 -2.40 11.94 -13.30
C ASN A 113 -1.76 10.56 -13.47
N ILE A 114 -1.28 9.96 -12.38
CA ILE A 114 -0.67 8.62 -12.43
C ILE A 114 -1.71 7.56 -12.81
N LEU A 115 -2.88 7.62 -12.20
CA LEU A 115 -3.92 6.61 -12.39
C LEU A 115 -4.83 6.89 -13.59
N HIS A 116 -4.75 8.08 -14.16
CA HIS A 116 -5.64 8.52 -15.23
C HIS A 116 -7.12 8.42 -14.81
N LYS A 117 -7.41 8.75 -13.55
CA LYS A 117 -8.75 8.70 -12.97
C LYS A 117 -9.09 9.99 -12.26
N GLU A 118 -10.38 10.30 -12.23
CA GLU A 118 -10.92 11.38 -11.40
C GLU A 118 -11.30 10.81 -10.03
N PHE A 119 -11.02 11.58 -8.97
CA PHE A 119 -11.42 11.24 -7.61
C PHE A 119 -12.19 12.39 -6.99
N ASP A 120 -13.21 12.05 -6.26
CA ASP A 120 -14.00 13.03 -5.50
C ASP A 120 -13.43 13.31 -4.13
#